data_0b76a970c3e598aba2aa57c8c376e49a
#
_entry.id   0b76a970c3e598aba2aa57c8c376e49a
#
_cell.length_a   1.000
_cell.length_b   1.000
_cell.length_c   1.000
_cell.angle_alpha   90.00
_cell.angle_beta   90.00
_cell.angle_gamma   90.00
#
_symmetry.space_group_name_H-M   'P 1'
#
loop_
_entity.id
_entity.type
_entity.pdbx_description
1 polymer ?
#
loop_
_entity_poly.entity_id
_entity_poly.type
_entity_poly.pdbx_seq_one_letter_code
_entity_poly.pdbx_strand_id
1 'polypeptide(L)'
;MNPYIEPCKLPFEPDDLYRRRVSHFAHLDVHGGDIVMLGDSLINCCEWHELLCNAHIKNRGINGDTVEGVRYRASAIMNGFPDKVFVMVGINDVSHNIAPDVIAHAIVSLIDYLHSLSPATRLYVHSLLPFDSSYHYASLHGKEQTVVAINTILQENALSHNFTYVELYRHFADPSTGLLALAYTTDGLHLTGSGYALWASLLQPYLTE
;
A
#
# COMPACT_ATOMS: atom_id res chain seq x y z
N MET A 1 -19.18 -24.70 -6.10
CA MET A 1 -17.84 -24.59 -6.70
C MET A 1 -17.44 -23.14 -6.57
N ASN A 2 -16.36 -22.87 -5.85
CA ASN A 2 -15.84 -21.51 -5.64
C ASN A 2 -15.27 -21.01 -6.96
N PRO A 3 -15.74 -19.92 -7.60
CA PRO A 3 -15.27 -19.42 -8.88
C PRO A 3 -13.91 -18.72 -8.78
N TYR A 4 -13.27 -18.77 -7.63
CA TYR A 4 -12.03 -18.07 -7.36
C TYR A 4 -10.87 -19.03 -7.53
N ILE A 5 -9.98 -18.66 -8.45
CA ILE A 5 -8.63 -19.18 -8.64
C ILE A 5 -8.50 -20.09 -9.86
N GLU A 6 -8.40 -19.48 -11.05
CA GLU A 6 -7.34 -19.94 -11.93
C GLU A 6 -6.01 -19.41 -11.37
N PRO A 7 -4.99 -20.24 -11.23
CA PRO A 7 -3.71 -19.78 -10.72
C PRO A 7 -3.05 -18.90 -11.79
N CYS A 8 -3.32 -17.61 -11.73
CA CYS A 8 -2.40 -16.63 -12.29
C CYS A 8 -1.05 -16.95 -11.62
N LYS A 9 0.00 -17.24 -12.39
CA LYS A 9 1.33 -17.44 -11.84
C LYS A 9 1.74 -16.11 -11.22
N LEU A 10 1.57 -16.01 -9.91
CA LEU A 10 2.18 -14.93 -9.17
C LEU A 10 3.68 -14.95 -9.43
N PRO A 11 4.35 -13.81 -9.58
CA PRO A 11 5.79 -13.73 -9.77
C PRO A 11 6.58 -14.25 -8.55
N PHE A 12 5.88 -14.60 -7.49
CA PHE A 12 6.40 -15.28 -6.29
C PHE A 12 5.47 -16.45 -5.95
N GLU A 13 6.00 -17.49 -5.31
CA GLU A 13 5.16 -18.51 -4.68
C GLU A 13 4.58 -17.91 -3.39
N PRO A 14 3.24 -17.71 -3.31
CA PRO A 14 2.63 -17.18 -2.12
C PRO A 14 2.86 -18.14 -0.95
N ASP A 15 3.38 -17.61 0.14
CA ASP A 15 3.52 -18.36 1.38
C ASP A 15 2.16 -18.69 2.03
N ASP A 16 2.18 -19.50 3.06
CA ASP A 16 0.97 -19.91 3.77
C ASP A 16 0.29 -18.72 4.48
N LEU A 17 1.02 -17.69 4.89
CA LEU A 17 0.44 -16.49 5.48
C LEU A 17 -0.39 -15.74 4.45
N TYR A 18 0.18 -15.50 3.27
CA TYR A 18 -0.53 -14.81 2.17
C TYR A 18 -1.81 -15.56 1.79
N ARG A 19 -1.72 -16.88 1.56
CA ARG A 19 -2.88 -17.71 1.20
C ARG A 19 -3.99 -17.65 2.25
N ARG A 20 -3.64 -17.74 3.54
CA ARG A 20 -4.59 -17.62 4.66
C ARG A 20 -5.24 -16.23 4.71
N ARG A 21 -4.46 -15.16 4.49
CA ARG A 21 -5.00 -13.79 4.49
C ARG A 21 -5.95 -13.55 3.32
N VAL A 22 -5.59 -13.98 2.11
CA VAL A 22 -6.49 -13.90 0.93
C VAL A 22 -7.77 -14.69 1.17
N SER A 23 -7.68 -15.93 1.68
CA SER A 23 -8.84 -16.74 2.04
C SER A 23 -9.71 -16.06 3.10
N HIS A 24 -9.10 -15.44 4.13
CA HIS A 24 -9.85 -14.71 5.15
C HIS A 24 -10.57 -13.50 4.54
N PHE A 25 -9.90 -12.71 3.70
CA PHE A 25 -10.51 -11.54 3.05
C PHE A 25 -11.70 -11.91 2.15
N ALA A 26 -11.73 -13.11 1.58
CA ALA A 26 -12.87 -13.62 0.81
C ALA A 26 -14.16 -13.81 1.65
N HIS A 27 -14.05 -13.79 2.98
CA HIS A 27 -15.18 -13.84 3.93
C HIS A 27 -15.47 -12.49 4.59
N LEU A 28 -14.77 -11.44 4.19
CA LEU A 28 -14.92 -10.09 4.73
C LEU A 28 -15.39 -9.15 3.63
N ASP A 29 -16.69 -9.00 3.51
CA ASP A 29 -17.29 -8.18 2.48
C ASP A 29 -16.83 -6.71 2.55
N VAL A 30 -16.74 -6.10 1.38
CA VAL A 30 -16.59 -4.66 1.17
C VAL A 30 -17.89 -4.17 0.54
N HIS A 31 -18.36 -3.01 0.94
CA HIS A 31 -19.62 -2.43 0.46
C HIS A 31 -19.43 -0.97 0.05
N GLY A 32 -20.41 -0.41 -0.65
CA GLY A 32 -20.50 1.02 -0.88
C GLY A 32 -20.49 1.79 0.45
N GLY A 33 -19.77 2.91 0.51
CA GLY A 33 -19.52 3.65 1.74
C GLY A 33 -18.27 3.21 2.50
N ASP A 34 -17.69 2.04 2.20
CA ASP A 34 -16.46 1.60 2.82
C ASP A 34 -15.24 2.32 2.22
N ILE A 35 -14.23 2.46 3.07
CA ILE A 35 -12.89 2.99 2.74
C ILE A 35 -11.90 1.84 2.91
N VAL A 36 -11.16 1.51 1.87
CA VAL A 36 -10.23 0.38 1.91
C VAL A 36 -8.79 0.89 2.02
N MET A 37 -8.06 0.39 3.01
CA MET A 37 -6.61 0.51 3.13
C MET A 37 -5.98 -0.73 2.49
N LEU A 38 -5.33 -0.58 1.34
CA LEU A 38 -4.85 -1.68 0.49
C LEU A 38 -3.33 -1.63 0.34
N GLY A 39 -2.65 -2.73 0.62
CA GLY A 39 -1.19 -2.79 0.48
C GLY A 39 -0.52 -3.93 1.22
N ASP A 40 0.70 -3.68 1.65
CA ASP A 40 1.60 -4.64 2.28
C ASP A 40 1.57 -4.61 3.82
N SER A 41 2.72 -4.92 4.46
CA SER A 41 2.84 -4.95 5.93
C SER A 41 2.57 -3.61 6.59
N LEU A 42 2.96 -2.50 5.96
CA LEU A 42 2.72 -1.16 6.50
C LEU A 42 1.22 -0.87 6.62
N ILE A 43 0.42 -1.37 5.70
CA ILE A 43 -1.05 -1.30 5.80
C ILE A 43 -1.57 -2.34 6.80
N ASN A 44 -1.04 -3.58 6.76
CA ASN A 44 -1.55 -4.67 7.60
C ASN A 44 -1.39 -4.41 9.09
N CYS A 45 -0.29 -3.79 9.51
CA CYS A 45 0.10 -3.64 10.92
C CYS A 45 -0.58 -2.48 11.66
N CYS A 46 -1.73 -2.00 11.21
CA CYS A 46 -2.48 -0.93 11.86
C CYS A 46 -3.98 -1.25 11.95
N GLU A 47 -4.55 -1.01 13.09
CA GLU A 47 -5.98 -1.06 13.36
C GLU A 47 -6.64 0.25 12.89
N TRP A 48 -6.64 0.47 11.56
CA TRP A 48 -7.06 1.71 10.91
C TRP A 48 -8.44 2.20 11.34
N HIS A 49 -9.40 1.30 11.52
CA HIS A 49 -10.76 1.66 11.91
C HIS A 49 -10.85 2.21 13.33
N GLU A 50 -10.00 1.73 14.24
CA GLU A 50 -9.90 2.24 15.61
C GLU A 50 -9.14 3.57 15.61
N LEU A 51 -7.96 3.61 14.97
CA LEU A 51 -7.10 4.78 14.96
C LEU A 51 -7.76 6.01 14.31
N LEU A 52 -8.56 5.78 13.26
CA LEU A 52 -9.29 6.83 12.55
C LEU A 52 -10.75 6.99 13.03
N CYS A 53 -11.16 6.25 14.08
CA CYS A 53 -12.50 6.27 14.64
C CYS A 53 -13.62 6.11 13.58
N ASN A 54 -13.41 5.23 12.59
CA ASN A 54 -14.34 5.02 11.49
C ASN A 54 -14.52 3.52 11.17
N ALA A 55 -15.67 2.97 11.51
CA ALA A 55 -15.99 1.56 11.31
C ALA A 55 -16.09 1.13 9.83
N HIS A 56 -16.23 2.08 8.90
CA HIS A 56 -16.24 1.82 7.47
C HIS A 56 -14.84 1.60 6.88
N ILE A 57 -13.78 1.82 7.65
CA ILE A 57 -12.42 1.57 7.17
C ILE A 57 -12.09 0.08 7.26
N LYS A 58 -11.68 -0.49 6.13
CA LYS A 58 -11.35 -1.91 5.97
C LYS A 58 -9.86 -2.07 5.71
N ASN A 59 -9.15 -2.73 6.61
CA ASN A 59 -7.75 -3.11 6.36
C ASN A 59 -7.69 -4.29 5.40
N ARG A 60 -7.00 -4.11 4.29
CA ARG A 60 -6.70 -5.13 3.27
C ARG A 60 -5.18 -5.18 2.99
N GLY A 61 -4.37 -5.02 4.03
CA GLY A 61 -2.92 -5.25 3.99
C GLY A 61 -2.55 -6.72 4.17
N ILE A 62 -1.47 -7.14 3.51
CA ILE A 62 -0.83 -8.45 3.72
C ILE A 62 0.67 -8.26 3.83
N ASN A 63 1.29 -8.81 4.88
CA ASN A 63 2.75 -8.73 5.04
C ASN A 63 3.48 -9.37 3.86
N GLY A 64 4.50 -8.68 3.36
CA GLY A 64 5.30 -9.17 2.25
C GLY A 64 4.65 -9.01 0.86
N ASP A 65 3.43 -8.42 0.77
CA ASP A 65 2.73 -8.29 -0.50
C ASP A 65 3.47 -7.38 -1.49
N THR A 66 3.35 -7.72 -2.76
CA THR A 66 3.91 -6.99 -3.89
C THR A 66 2.81 -6.33 -4.72
N VAL A 67 3.19 -5.48 -5.67
CA VAL A 67 2.23 -4.86 -6.59
C VAL A 67 1.38 -5.91 -7.31
N GLU A 68 2.02 -6.99 -7.78
CA GLU A 68 1.31 -8.08 -8.46
C GLU A 68 0.43 -8.89 -7.49
N GLY A 69 0.88 -9.10 -6.24
CA GLY A 69 0.07 -9.75 -5.22
C GLY A 69 -1.20 -8.95 -4.88
N VAL A 70 -1.09 -7.62 -4.75
CA VAL A 70 -2.25 -6.74 -4.60
C VAL A 70 -3.18 -6.83 -5.81
N ARG A 71 -2.63 -6.79 -7.04
CA ARG A 71 -3.40 -6.91 -8.28
C ARG A 71 -4.20 -8.20 -8.33
N TYR A 72 -3.60 -9.32 -7.95
CA TYR A 72 -4.22 -10.64 -7.94
C TYR A 72 -5.51 -10.69 -7.10
N ARG A 73 -5.53 -10.00 -5.94
CA ARG A 73 -6.67 -10.00 -5.01
C ARG A 73 -7.60 -8.79 -5.14
N ALA A 74 -7.30 -7.85 -6.05
CA ALA A 74 -8.00 -6.58 -6.18
C ALA A 74 -9.49 -6.76 -6.56
N SER A 75 -9.83 -7.70 -7.45
CA SER A 75 -11.21 -7.90 -7.90
C SER A 75 -12.16 -8.26 -6.77
N ALA A 76 -11.73 -9.09 -5.81
CA ALA A 76 -12.54 -9.46 -4.65
C ALA A 76 -12.86 -8.24 -3.74
N ILE A 77 -11.99 -7.23 -3.74
CA ILE A 77 -12.17 -6.00 -2.98
C ILE A 77 -13.08 -5.03 -3.75
N MET A 78 -12.78 -4.82 -5.04
CA MET A 78 -13.46 -3.83 -5.87
C MET A 78 -14.90 -4.22 -6.23
N ASN A 79 -15.24 -5.52 -6.19
CA ASN A 79 -16.61 -6.00 -6.39
C ASN A 79 -17.60 -5.48 -5.33
N GLY A 80 -17.11 -4.97 -4.20
CA GLY A 80 -17.91 -4.30 -3.18
C GLY A 80 -18.21 -2.83 -3.47
N PHE A 81 -17.59 -2.26 -4.50
CA PHE A 81 -17.73 -0.85 -4.89
C PHE A 81 -17.44 0.12 -3.74
N PRO A 82 -16.26 0.06 -3.10
CA PRO A 82 -15.92 0.97 -2.01
C PRO A 82 -15.90 2.42 -2.50
N ASP A 83 -16.18 3.36 -1.60
CA ASP A 83 -16.13 4.79 -1.93
C ASP A 83 -14.70 5.27 -2.18
N LYS A 84 -13.76 4.76 -1.38
CA LYS A 84 -12.34 5.16 -1.45
C LYS A 84 -11.43 3.95 -1.29
N VAL A 85 -10.32 3.95 -2.01
CA VAL A 85 -9.22 3.00 -1.80
C VAL A 85 -7.91 3.76 -1.67
N PHE A 86 -7.22 3.57 -0.55
CA PHE A 86 -5.88 4.09 -0.29
C PHE A 86 -4.88 2.97 -0.53
N VAL A 87 -3.95 3.18 -1.43
CA VAL A 87 -2.97 2.17 -1.87
C VAL A 87 -1.58 2.55 -1.40
N MET A 88 -0.89 1.63 -0.72
CA MET A 88 0.56 1.68 -0.52
C MET A 88 1.14 0.27 -0.69
N VAL A 89 1.96 0.09 -1.71
CA VAL A 89 2.65 -1.17 -2.03
C VAL A 89 3.87 -0.87 -2.88
N GLY A 90 4.92 -1.69 -2.79
CA GLY A 90 6.09 -1.56 -3.65
C GLY A 90 7.42 -1.76 -2.92
N ILE A 91 7.49 -1.62 -1.59
CA ILE A 91 8.74 -1.81 -0.84
C ILE A 91 9.27 -3.25 -0.95
N ASN A 92 8.38 -4.24 -1.04
CA ASN A 92 8.77 -5.63 -1.24
C ASN A 92 9.29 -5.86 -2.67
N ASP A 93 8.75 -5.17 -3.66
CA ASP A 93 9.25 -5.18 -5.04
C ASP A 93 10.67 -4.57 -5.09
N VAL A 94 10.93 -3.48 -4.34
CA VAL A 94 12.27 -2.92 -4.14
C VAL A 94 13.20 -3.97 -3.53
N SER A 95 12.76 -4.70 -2.51
CA SER A 95 13.55 -5.77 -1.88
C SER A 95 13.93 -6.89 -2.86
N HIS A 96 13.08 -7.16 -3.84
CA HIS A 96 13.28 -8.15 -4.91
C HIS A 96 14.16 -7.63 -6.07
N ASN A 97 14.78 -6.47 -5.96
CA ASN A 97 15.64 -5.84 -6.96
C ASN A 97 14.91 -5.47 -8.28
N ILE A 98 13.63 -5.21 -8.24
CA ILE A 98 12.90 -4.69 -9.39
C ILE A 98 13.27 -3.21 -9.57
N ALA A 99 13.45 -2.77 -10.81
CA ALA A 99 13.84 -1.40 -11.12
C ALA A 99 12.72 -0.40 -10.75
N PRO A 100 13.07 0.82 -10.29
CA PRO A 100 12.10 1.79 -9.76
C PRO A 100 11.03 2.21 -10.77
N ASP A 101 11.40 2.38 -12.03
CA ASP A 101 10.46 2.70 -13.12
C ASP A 101 9.48 1.55 -13.39
N VAL A 102 9.94 0.30 -13.33
CA VAL A 102 9.08 -0.89 -13.46
C VAL A 102 8.08 -0.97 -12.32
N ILE A 103 8.52 -0.74 -11.08
CA ILE A 103 7.63 -0.74 -9.90
C ILE A 103 6.59 0.39 -10.02
N ALA A 104 7.03 1.61 -10.32
CA ALA A 104 6.13 2.75 -10.43
C ALA A 104 5.06 2.54 -11.51
N HIS A 105 5.45 2.09 -12.71
CA HIS A 105 4.50 1.80 -13.78
C HIS A 105 3.59 0.61 -13.46
N ALA A 106 4.07 -0.39 -12.71
CA ALA A 106 3.22 -1.48 -12.23
C ALA A 106 2.15 -0.96 -11.24
N ILE A 107 2.49 -0.02 -10.33
CA ILE A 107 1.54 0.63 -9.44
C ILE A 107 0.52 1.44 -10.24
N VAL A 108 0.96 2.26 -11.21
CA VAL A 108 0.05 3.01 -12.10
C VAL A 108 -0.89 2.06 -12.84
N SER A 109 -0.38 0.98 -13.41
CA SER A 109 -1.20 -0.06 -14.07
C SER A 109 -2.18 -0.75 -13.11
N LEU A 110 -1.80 -0.94 -11.83
CA LEU A 110 -2.71 -1.42 -10.80
C LEU A 110 -3.85 -0.42 -10.59
N ILE A 111 -3.57 0.88 -10.52
CA ILE A 111 -4.59 1.91 -10.36
C ILE A 111 -5.57 1.91 -11.54
N ASP A 112 -5.08 1.86 -12.78
CA ASP A 112 -5.94 1.73 -13.97
C ASP A 112 -6.83 0.48 -13.91
N TYR A 113 -6.28 -0.63 -13.42
CA TYR A 113 -7.04 -1.86 -13.21
C TYR A 113 -8.13 -1.70 -12.14
N LEU A 114 -7.83 -1.07 -10.99
CA LEU A 114 -8.82 -0.78 -9.96
C LEU A 114 -9.95 0.11 -10.50
N HIS A 115 -9.63 1.16 -11.27
CA HIS A 115 -10.61 2.00 -11.95
C HIS A 115 -11.48 1.21 -12.94
N SER A 116 -10.90 0.26 -13.66
CA SER A 116 -11.68 -0.57 -14.61
C SER A 116 -12.70 -1.45 -13.90
N LEU A 117 -12.42 -1.86 -12.66
CA LEU A 117 -13.31 -2.68 -11.84
C LEU A 117 -14.41 -1.87 -11.14
N SER A 118 -14.10 -0.64 -10.72
CA SER A 118 -15.03 0.26 -10.05
C SER A 118 -14.75 1.72 -10.40
N PRO A 119 -15.28 2.24 -11.52
CA PRO A 119 -14.96 3.58 -12.02
C PRO A 119 -15.39 4.74 -11.09
N ALA A 120 -16.34 4.50 -10.20
CA ALA A 120 -16.81 5.50 -9.22
C ALA A 120 -15.94 5.59 -7.95
N THR A 121 -15.11 4.59 -7.69
CA THR A 121 -14.23 4.57 -6.52
C THR A 121 -13.13 5.61 -6.66
N ARG A 122 -12.96 6.45 -5.64
CA ARG A 122 -11.84 7.41 -5.57
C ARG A 122 -10.57 6.69 -5.13
N LEU A 123 -9.50 6.84 -5.90
CA LEU A 123 -8.22 6.17 -5.64
C LEU A 123 -7.18 7.17 -5.13
N TYR A 124 -6.53 6.79 -4.05
CA TYR A 124 -5.46 7.54 -3.39
C TYR A 124 -4.22 6.66 -3.35
N VAL A 125 -3.10 7.17 -3.84
CA VAL A 125 -1.82 6.46 -3.83
C VAL A 125 -0.89 7.18 -2.88
N HIS A 126 -0.50 6.49 -1.81
CA HIS A 126 0.49 7.02 -0.89
C HIS A 126 1.89 6.96 -1.52
N SER A 127 2.70 7.96 -1.26
CA SER A 127 4.14 7.79 -1.44
C SER A 127 4.64 6.61 -0.61
N LEU A 128 5.60 5.84 -1.13
CA LEU A 128 6.35 4.90 -0.30
C LEU A 128 7.09 5.69 0.78
N LEU A 129 7.17 5.12 1.98
CA LEU A 129 7.87 5.74 3.10
C LEU A 129 9.38 5.63 2.95
N PRO A 130 10.16 6.54 3.55
CA PRO A 130 11.58 6.32 3.73
C PRO A 130 11.82 5.07 4.59
N PHE A 131 13.00 4.49 4.48
CA PHE A 131 13.45 3.39 5.35
C PHE A 131 14.92 3.58 5.68
N ASP A 132 15.41 2.86 6.68
CA ASP A 132 16.81 2.82 7.07
C ASP A 132 17.32 1.39 6.93
N SER A 133 18.08 1.13 5.87
CA SER A 133 18.62 -0.19 5.58
C SER A 133 19.75 -0.65 6.50
N SER A 134 20.23 0.21 7.40
CA SER A 134 21.29 -0.14 8.36
C SER A 134 20.83 -1.11 9.44
N TYR A 135 19.52 -1.34 9.60
CA TYR A 135 18.95 -2.25 10.59
C TYR A 135 18.96 -3.73 10.13
N HIS A 136 17.78 -4.27 9.75
CA HIS A 136 17.62 -5.73 9.60
C HIS A 136 17.35 -6.20 8.16
N TYR A 137 17.04 -5.28 7.25
CA TYR A 137 16.57 -5.65 5.91
C TYR A 137 17.70 -5.59 4.87
N ALA A 138 18.56 -6.62 4.89
CA ALA A 138 19.71 -6.70 3.96
C ALA A 138 19.32 -6.60 2.48
N SER A 139 18.11 -7.06 2.11
CA SER A 139 17.57 -6.96 0.76
C SER A 139 17.24 -5.52 0.33
N LEU A 140 17.14 -4.58 1.27
CA LEU A 140 16.91 -3.16 1.02
C LEU A 140 18.19 -2.32 1.07
N HIS A 141 19.34 -2.91 1.41
CA HIS A 141 20.58 -2.17 1.64
C HIS A 141 21.00 -1.34 0.42
N GLY A 142 21.18 -0.04 0.62
CA GLY A 142 21.60 0.92 -0.40
C GLY A 142 20.52 1.27 -1.45
N LYS A 143 19.24 0.99 -1.15
CA LYS A 143 18.12 1.23 -2.08
C LYS A 143 17.22 2.40 -1.68
N GLU A 144 17.63 3.25 -0.76
CA GLU A 144 16.82 4.37 -0.25
C GLU A 144 16.40 5.33 -1.38
N GLN A 145 17.29 5.57 -2.33
CA GLN A 145 17.00 6.42 -3.48
C GLN A 145 16.01 5.80 -4.49
N THR A 146 15.85 4.48 -4.47
CA THR A 146 14.86 3.78 -5.29
C THR A 146 13.43 4.23 -4.94
N VAL A 147 13.15 4.39 -3.65
CA VAL A 147 11.84 4.87 -3.18
C VAL A 147 11.58 6.30 -3.64
N VAL A 148 12.58 7.18 -3.60
CA VAL A 148 12.46 8.56 -4.09
C VAL A 148 12.11 8.58 -5.58
N ALA A 149 12.80 7.76 -6.39
CA ALA A 149 12.52 7.65 -7.81
C ALA A 149 11.11 7.13 -8.11
N ILE A 150 10.66 6.10 -7.38
CA ILE A 150 9.27 5.59 -7.50
C ILE A 150 8.28 6.71 -7.17
N ASN A 151 8.43 7.39 -6.05
CA ASN A 151 7.53 8.45 -5.60
C ASN A 151 7.43 9.60 -6.60
N THR A 152 8.55 9.97 -7.23
CA THR A 152 8.57 11.00 -8.29
C THR A 152 7.69 10.58 -9.46
N ILE A 153 7.88 9.36 -9.98
CA ILE A 153 7.08 8.85 -11.11
C ILE A 153 5.59 8.75 -10.73
N LEU A 154 5.25 8.30 -9.53
CA LEU A 154 3.86 8.24 -9.07
C LEU A 154 3.22 9.63 -9.03
N GLN A 155 3.92 10.63 -8.49
CA GLN A 155 3.43 12.00 -8.44
C GLN A 155 3.20 12.59 -9.83
N GLU A 156 4.11 12.36 -10.77
CA GLU A 156 3.99 12.84 -12.16
C GLU A 156 2.81 12.21 -12.91
N ASN A 157 2.44 10.96 -12.58
CA ASN A 157 1.38 10.23 -13.24
C ASN A 157 -0.01 10.42 -12.59
N ALA A 158 -0.10 11.07 -11.44
CA ALA A 158 -1.33 11.15 -10.66
C ALA A 158 -2.52 11.73 -11.44
N LEU A 159 -2.31 12.86 -12.13
CA LEU A 159 -3.37 13.52 -12.88
C LEU A 159 -3.83 12.72 -14.11
N SER A 160 -2.88 12.18 -14.87
CA SER A 160 -3.17 11.46 -16.12
C SER A 160 -3.87 10.11 -15.89
N HIS A 161 -3.66 9.49 -14.71
CA HIS A 161 -4.28 8.23 -14.32
C HIS A 161 -5.37 8.38 -13.26
N ASN A 162 -5.84 9.63 -13.04
CA ASN A 162 -7.00 9.95 -12.21
C ASN A 162 -6.93 9.38 -10.79
N PHE A 163 -5.79 9.54 -10.11
CA PHE A 163 -5.65 9.25 -8.68
C PHE A 163 -5.12 10.45 -7.90
N THR A 164 -5.42 10.51 -6.62
CA THR A 164 -4.83 11.49 -5.72
C THR A 164 -3.53 10.94 -5.14
N TYR A 165 -2.41 11.61 -5.42
CA TYR A 165 -1.14 11.30 -4.77
C TYR A 165 -1.12 11.87 -3.35
N VAL A 166 -0.87 11.02 -2.35
CA VAL A 166 -0.80 11.39 -0.95
C VAL A 166 0.65 11.39 -0.50
N GLU A 167 1.20 12.58 -0.31
CA GLU A 167 2.58 12.78 0.11
C GLU A 167 2.75 12.43 1.60
N LEU A 168 3.45 11.35 1.87
CA LEU A 168 3.82 10.92 3.22
C LEU A 168 5.33 10.97 3.45
N TYR A 169 6.14 10.65 2.42
CA TYR A 169 7.58 10.44 2.53
C TYR A 169 8.28 11.53 3.35
N ARG A 170 8.08 12.80 2.99
CA ARG A 170 8.75 13.93 3.64
C ARG A 170 8.39 14.10 5.11
N HIS A 171 7.23 13.60 5.55
CA HIS A 171 6.78 13.70 6.94
C HIS A 171 7.42 12.64 7.84
N PHE A 172 7.91 11.55 7.24
CA PHE A 172 8.56 10.45 7.92
C PHE A 172 10.09 10.48 7.80
N ALA A 173 10.62 11.23 6.82
CA ALA A 173 12.05 11.36 6.63
C ALA A 173 12.70 12.24 7.71
N ASP A 174 13.81 11.80 8.26
CA ASP A 174 14.71 12.64 9.04
C ASP A 174 15.33 13.71 8.12
N PRO A 175 15.20 15.00 8.44
CA PRO A 175 15.66 16.07 7.55
C PRO A 175 17.16 16.08 7.29
N SER A 176 17.97 15.47 8.15
CA SER A 176 19.43 15.44 8.03
C SER A 176 19.95 14.28 7.20
N THR A 177 19.24 13.15 7.20
CA THR A 177 19.66 11.90 6.57
C THR A 177 18.79 11.49 5.38
N GLY A 178 17.53 11.91 5.36
CA GLY A 178 16.51 11.44 4.41
C GLY A 178 16.00 10.03 4.71
N LEU A 179 16.49 9.39 5.75
CA LEU A 179 16.08 8.04 6.19
C LEU A 179 14.82 8.13 7.08
N LEU A 180 14.20 7.01 7.35
CA LEU A 180 13.06 6.94 8.27
C LEU A 180 13.48 7.40 9.66
N ALA A 181 12.80 8.43 10.17
CA ALA A 181 13.12 9.02 11.45
C ALA A 181 12.92 8.02 12.59
N LEU A 182 13.90 7.93 13.50
CA LEU A 182 13.93 7.00 14.62
C LEU A 182 12.73 7.12 15.58
N ALA A 183 12.06 8.27 15.58
CA ALA A 183 10.83 8.47 16.35
C ALA A 183 9.68 7.58 15.88
N TYR A 184 9.74 7.10 14.65
CA TYR A 184 8.64 6.38 13.99
C TYR A 184 8.92 4.91 13.73
N THR A 185 10.11 4.41 14.03
CA THR A 185 10.49 3.02 13.75
C THR A 185 11.37 2.43 14.84
N THR A 186 11.40 1.11 14.91
CA THR A 186 12.35 0.34 15.76
C THR A 186 13.21 -0.63 14.94
N ASP A 187 12.84 -0.87 13.68
CA ASP A 187 13.51 -1.83 12.80
C ASP A 187 13.99 -1.21 11.47
N GLY A 188 13.79 0.10 11.33
CA GLY A 188 14.19 0.86 10.13
C GLY A 188 13.19 0.80 8.95
N LEU A 189 12.07 0.07 9.10
CA LEU A 189 11.08 -0.11 8.03
C LEU A 189 9.63 0.04 8.54
N HIS A 190 9.24 -0.74 9.55
CA HIS A 190 7.89 -0.72 10.09
C HIS A 190 7.69 0.40 11.10
N LEU A 191 6.45 0.87 11.20
CA LEU A 191 6.13 2.02 12.03
C LEU A 191 5.77 1.62 13.46
N THR A 192 6.15 2.51 14.39
CA THR A 192 5.64 2.53 15.76
C THR A 192 4.25 3.14 15.81
N GLY A 193 3.59 3.09 16.98
CA GLY A 193 2.32 3.77 17.21
C GLY A 193 2.39 5.28 16.92
N SER A 194 3.52 5.95 17.22
CA SER A 194 3.73 7.36 16.88
C SER A 194 3.76 7.59 15.36
N GLY A 195 4.36 6.67 14.60
CA GLY A 195 4.35 6.72 13.14
C GLY A 195 2.93 6.56 12.58
N TYR A 196 2.17 5.60 13.07
CA TYR A 196 0.78 5.43 12.62
C TYR A 196 -0.12 6.60 13.04
N ALA A 197 0.08 7.20 14.21
CA ALA A 197 -0.65 8.40 14.62
C ALA A 197 -0.37 9.59 13.68
N LEU A 198 0.89 9.77 13.27
CA LEU A 198 1.24 10.78 12.26
C LEU A 198 0.54 10.46 10.93
N TRP A 199 0.64 9.21 10.45
CA TRP A 199 -0.02 8.82 9.19
C TRP A 199 -1.52 9.09 9.23
N ALA A 200 -2.20 8.67 10.30
CA ALA A 200 -3.62 8.92 10.49
C ALA A 200 -3.97 10.42 10.43
N SER A 201 -3.15 11.27 11.05
CA SER A 201 -3.37 12.73 11.00
C SER A 201 -3.26 13.30 9.58
N LEU A 202 -2.35 12.78 8.77
CA LEU A 202 -2.16 13.18 7.38
C LEU A 202 -3.28 12.71 6.45
N LEU A 203 -4.02 11.66 6.84
CA LEU A 203 -5.15 11.14 6.06
C LEU A 203 -6.47 11.90 6.30
N GLN A 204 -6.61 12.62 7.43
CA GLN A 204 -7.89 13.27 7.80
C GLN A 204 -8.51 14.11 6.67
N PRO A 205 -7.78 14.94 5.90
CA PRO A 205 -8.38 15.71 4.81
C PRO A 205 -9.04 14.83 3.74
N TYR A 206 -8.44 13.70 3.42
CA TYR A 206 -8.90 12.80 2.36
C TYR A 206 -10.06 11.89 2.80
N LEU A 207 -10.30 11.76 4.09
CA LEU A 207 -11.42 10.96 4.60
C LEU A 207 -12.74 11.72 4.53
N THR A 208 -12.69 13.05 4.60
CA THR A 208 -13.87 13.94 4.70
C THR A 208 -14.32 14.56 3.37
N GLU A 209 -13.52 14.40 2.29
CA GLU A 209 -13.87 14.89 0.94
C GLU A 209 -15.09 14.22 0.33
#